data_d975a1b1f65afe77b9d4348c8ebe251c
#
_entry.id   d975a1b1f65afe77b9d4348c8ebe251c
#
_cell.length_a   1.000
_cell.length_b   1.000
_cell.length_c   1.000
_cell.angle_alpha   90.00
_cell.angle_beta   90.00
_cell.angle_gamma   90.00
#
_symmetry.space_group_name_H-M   'P 1'
#
loop_
_entity.id
_entity.type
_entity.pdbx_description
1 polymer ?
#
loop_
_entity_poly.entity_id
_entity_poly.type
_entity_poly.pdbx_seq_one_letter_code
_entity_poly.pdbx_strand_id
1 'polypeptide(L)'
;MKTLPYLLIVLFLFSCSDTVEENPAPQPKDDDPTLYFPPINGSDWATMTVAEAGWDQTKINELIALAGNNSSRALLILKDGKIVVEAYFGKEFNGTTNFNVNSNWYWASAGKTLTSTLVGLAVKENYLALSDKTSEYLGNGWTSLTATDEQKITVLNQLTMTSGLDDGVANSDCTLPSCLQFKAVAGTRWAYHNAPYTLLDKVLENASGKNLNTYLNETLELKIGLTGQFIQTGDNNVYYSNARSMARFGLFLLAKGKWNNEQILDETYFTSMTNTSQNINLSYGYLTWLNGKSGYRIPGSQLNFSGSVTPNAPTDMFAAIGKNGQ
;
A
#
# COMPACT_ATOMS: atom_id res chain seq x y z
N MET A 1 -61.72 -45.72 -51.14
CA MET A 1 -60.34 -45.32 -50.93
C MET A 1 -60.27 -43.81 -51.09
N LYS A 2 -60.24 -43.05 -50.02
CA LYS A 2 -60.14 -41.59 -49.98
C LYS A 2 -58.84 -41.21 -49.29
N THR A 3 -57.89 -40.63 -50.03
CA THR A 3 -56.62 -40.17 -49.56
C THR A 3 -56.79 -38.77 -48.95
N LEU A 4 -56.36 -38.63 -47.71
CA LEU A 4 -56.34 -37.35 -46.94
C LEU A 4 -54.98 -36.72 -47.13
N PRO A 5 -54.82 -35.42 -47.47
CA PRO A 5 -53.54 -34.77 -47.57
C PRO A 5 -53.08 -34.26 -46.19
N TYR A 6 -51.85 -34.57 -45.81
CA TYR A 6 -51.19 -34.03 -44.64
C TYR A 6 -50.83 -32.56 -44.86
N LEU A 7 -51.34 -31.68 -44.01
CA LEU A 7 -50.98 -30.25 -43.99
C LEU A 7 -49.75 -30.10 -43.07
N LEU A 8 -48.61 -29.73 -43.65
CA LEU A 8 -47.36 -29.48 -42.93
C LEU A 8 -47.41 -28.03 -42.41
N ILE A 9 -47.57 -27.82 -41.11
CA ILE A 9 -47.46 -26.50 -40.46
C ILE A 9 -46.01 -26.27 -40.12
N VAL A 10 -45.36 -25.33 -40.78
CA VAL A 10 -44.02 -24.85 -40.48
C VAL A 10 -44.17 -23.71 -39.46
N LEU A 11 -43.80 -23.96 -38.22
CA LEU A 11 -43.67 -22.92 -37.18
C LEU A 11 -42.36 -22.19 -37.35
N PHE A 12 -42.39 -20.92 -37.79
CA PHE A 12 -41.23 -20.03 -37.66
C PHE A 12 -41.13 -19.52 -36.23
N LEU A 13 -40.17 -20.04 -35.48
CA LEU A 13 -39.73 -19.45 -34.24
C LEU A 13 -38.83 -18.25 -34.55
N PHE A 14 -39.32 -17.03 -34.38
CA PHE A 14 -38.49 -15.84 -34.31
C PHE A 14 -37.80 -15.84 -32.92
N SER A 15 -36.53 -16.20 -32.92
CA SER A 15 -35.65 -15.96 -31.77
C SER A 15 -35.21 -14.49 -31.86
N CYS A 16 -35.78 -13.64 -31.02
CA CYS A 16 -35.14 -12.36 -30.68
C CYS A 16 -33.93 -12.66 -29.81
N SER A 17 -32.74 -12.57 -30.41
CA SER A 17 -31.51 -12.46 -29.61
C SER A 17 -31.37 -11.00 -29.22
N ASP A 18 -31.71 -10.64 -28.01
CA ASP A 18 -31.23 -9.42 -27.37
C ASP A 18 -29.71 -9.53 -27.28
N THR A 19 -29.00 -8.87 -28.17
CA THR A 19 -27.57 -8.62 -27.98
C THR A 19 -27.44 -7.62 -26.82
N VAL A 20 -27.15 -8.13 -25.64
CA VAL A 20 -26.62 -7.30 -24.57
C VAL A 20 -25.29 -6.77 -25.09
N GLU A 21 -25.24 -5.50 -25.49
CA GLU A 21 -23.98 -4.80 -25.66
C GLU A 21 -23.25 -4.85 -24.30
N GLU A 22 -22.30 -5.77 -24.17
CA GLU A 22 -21.31 -5.68 -23.09
C GLU A 22 -20.60 -4.33 -23.28
N ASN A 23 -20.89 -3.42 -22.37
CA ASN A 23 -20.11 -2.20 -22.24
C ASN A 23 -18.64 -2.66 -22.07
N PRO A 24 -17.71 -2.31 -22.97
CA PRO A 24 -16.34 -2.70 -22.82
C PRO A 24 -15.86 -2.19 -21.46
N ALA A 25 -15.24 -3.10 -20.68
CA ALA A 25 -14.60 -2.72 -19.42
C ALA A 25 -13.76 -1.46 -19.68
N PRO A 26 -13.78 -0.46 -18.78
CA PRO A 26 -12.99 0.75 -18.96
C PRO A 26 -11.56 0.36 -19.23
N GLN A 27 -11.07 0.67 -20.41
CA GLN A 27 -9.66 0.48 -20.78
C GLN A 27 -8.84 1.22 -19.74
N PRO A 28 -7.73 0.64 -19.23
CA PRO A 28 -6.81 1.38 -18.39
C PRO A 28 -6.48 2.68 -19.11
N LYS A 29 -6.68 3.82 -18.47
CA LYS A 29 -6.18 5.08 -19.00
C LYS A 29 -4.66 4.96 -19.00
N ASP A 30 -4.10 4.68 -20.16
CA ASP A 30 -2.67 4.73 -20.37
C ASP A 30 -2.16 6.12 -20.00
N ASP A 31 -1.10 6.14 -19.22
CA ASP A 31 -0.23 7.27 -18.88
C ASP A 31 -0.91 8.63 -19.01
N ASP A 32 -1.38 9.22 -17.91
CA ASP A 32 -1.92 10.58 -17.95
C ASP A 32 -0.77 11.52 -18.39
N PRO A 33 -0.76 12.01 -19.65
CA PRO A 33 0.33 12.82 -20.18
C PRO A 33 0.46 14.17 -19.47
N THR A 34 -0.42 14.45 -18.51
CA THR A 34 -0.49 15.70 -17.76
C THR A 34 0.15 15.61 -16.37
N LEU A 35 0.56 14.41 -15.91
CA LEU A 35 1.11 14.24 -14.56
C LEU A 35 2.49 14.90 -14.45
N TYR A 36 2.59 15.91 -13.60
CA TYR A 36 3.85 16.61 -13.32
C TYR A 36 4.65 15.85 -12.25
N PHE A 37 5.96 15.72 -12.47
CA PHE A 37 6.91 15.20 -11.49
C PHE A 37 7.90 16.30 -11.10
N PRO A 38 8.09 16.60 -9.82
CA PRO A 38 9.09 17.57 -9.39
C PRO A 38 10.50 17.07 -9.66
N PRO A 39 11.48 17.97 -9.86
CA PRO A 39 12.89 17.61 -10.00
C PRO A 39 13.35 16.69 -8.87
N ILE A 40 14.17 15.71 -9.19
CA ILE A 40 14.72 14.76 -8.20
C ILE A 40 15.60 15.53 -7.19
N ASN A 41 16.36 16.48 -7.67
CA ASN A 41 17.26 17.30 -6.86
C ASN A 41 16.62 18.67 -6.57
N GLY A 42 16.81 19.15 -5.34
CA GLY A 42 16.32 20.45 -4.91
C GLY A 42 14.93 20.40 -4.29
N SER A 43 14.44 21.59 -3.91
CA SER A 43 13.17 21.78 -3.22
C SER A 43 12.03 22.27 -4.14
N ASP A 44 12.33 22.49 -5.43
CA ASP A 44 11.37 23.06 -6.37
C ASP A 44 10.24 22.08 -6.64
N TRP A 45 9.01 22.59 -6.55
CA TRP A 45 7.79 21.83 -6.84
C TRP A 45 6.75 22.77 -7.40
N ALA A 46 6.26 22.49 -8.59
CA ALA A 46 5.20 23.30 -9.19
C ALA A 46 3.94 23.29 -8.32
N THR A 47 3.31 24.45 -8.21
CA THR A 47 2.07 24.65 -7.46
C THR A 47 0.90 24.87 -8.42
N MET A 48 -0.30 24.70 -7.89
CA MET A 48 -1.56 24.99 -8.55
C MET A 48 -2.46 25.68 -7.53
N THR A 49 -3.14 26.74 -7.91
CA THR A 49 -4.11 27.39 -7.02
C THR A 49 -5.35 26.51 -6.82
N VAL A 50 -6.06 26.73 -5.72
CA VAL A 50 -7.34 26.05 -5.43
C VAL A 50 -8.36 26.27 -6.55
N ALA A 51 -8.37 27.48 -7.13
CA ALA A 51 -9.25 27.85 -8.26
C ALA A 51 -8.89 27.08 -9.55
N GLU A 52 -7.60 27.00 -9.90
CA GLU A 52 -7.12 26.20 -11.04
C GLU A 52 -7.41 24.71 -10.85
N ALA A 53 -7.36 24.23 -9.61
CA ALA A 53 -7.75 22.86 -9.27
C ALA A 53 -9.27 22.61 -9.43
N GLY A 54 -10.08 23.66 -9.57
CA GLY A 54 -11.54 23.59 -9.64
C GLY A 54 -12.19 23.29 -8.26
N TRP A 55 -11.51 23.61 -7.15
CA TRP A 55 -11.98 23.33 -5.80
C TRP A 55 -12.52 24.57 -5.12
N ASP A 56 -13.36 24.36 -4.08
CA ASP A 56 -13.93 25.42 -3.26
C ASP A 56 -12.91 25.88 -2.21
N GLN A 57 -12.50 27.15 -2.29
CA GLN A 57 -11.52 27.74 -1.35
C GLN A 57 -12.02 27.70 0.10
N THR A 58 -13.32 27.87 0.34
CA THR A 58 -13.89 27.83 1.69
C THR A 58 -13.73 26.44 2.30
N LYS A 59 -14.03 25.39 1.51
CA LYS A 59 -13.87 23.98 1.93
C LYS A 59 -12.40 23.61 2.18
N ILE A 60 -11.49 24.13 1.38
CA ILE A 60 -10.05 23.95 1.62
C ILE A 60 -9.61 24.64 2.90
N ASN A 61 -10.09 25.85 3.18
CA ASN A 61 -9.78 26.53 4.43
C ASN A 61 -10.35 25.78 5.66
N GLU A 62 -11.57 25.24 5.57
CA GLU A 62 -12.16 24.38 6.59
C GLU A 62 -11.32 23.11 6.83
N LEU A 63 -10.84 22.47 5.76
CA LEU A 63 -9.99 21.29 5.85
C LEU A 63 -8.64 21.58 6.51
N ILE A 64 -7.98 22.70 6.15
CA ILE A 64 -6.72 23.14 6.76
C ILE A 64 -6.93 23.41 8.25
N ALA A 65 -8.01 24.11 8.62
CA ALA A 65 -8.36 24.36 10.02
C ALA A 65 -8.63 23.06 10.78
N LEU A 66 -9.36 22.12 10.18
CA LEU A 66 -9.63 20.79 10.75
C LEU A 66 -8.32 20.03 11.02
N ALA A 67 -7.39 20.00 10.05
CA ALA A 67 -6.10 19.37 10.22
C ALA A 67 -5.30 19.97 11.38
N GLY A 68 -5.22 21.31 11.46
CA GLY A 68 -4.53 22.00 12.54
C GLY A 68 -5.14 21.73 13.92
N ASN A 69 -6.46 21.75 14.02
CA ASN A 69 -7.20 21.51 15.27
C ASN A 69 -7.08 20.04 15.75
N ASN A 70 -6.83 19.11 14.84
CA ASN A 70 -6.64 17.69 15.15
C ASN A 70 -5.16 17.29 15.32
N SER A 71 -4.29 18.25 15.64
CA SER A 71 -2.88 18.02 15.93
C SER A 71 -2.07 17.43 14.77
N SER A 72 -2.51 17.60 13.53
CA SER A 72 -1.69 17.26 12.36
C SER A 72 -0.35 18.00 12.39
N ARG A 73 0.65 17.48 11.73
CA ARG A 73 1.96 18.13 11.53
C ARG A 73 2.08 18.75 10.16
N ALA A 74 1.53 18.10 9.14
CA ALA A 74 1.48 18.63 7.78
C ALA A 74 0.21 18.17 7.08
N LEU A 75 -0.24 18.94 6.10
CA LEU A 75 -1.25 18.56 5.13
C LEU A 75 -0.73 18.97 3.75
N LEU A 76 -0.45 17.99 2.90
CA LEU A 76 -0.12 18.18 1.50
C LEU A 76 -1.18 17.51 0.62
N ILE A 77 -1.70 18.26 -0.36
CA ILE A 77 -2.63 17.71 -1.35
C ILE A 77 -2.08 18.05 -2.73
N LEU A 78 -1.90 17.01 -3.53
CA LEU A 78 -1.47 17.12 -4.92
C LEU A 78 -2.65 16.94 -5.86
N LYS A 79 -2.63 17.68 -6.97
CA LYS A 79 -3.45 17.42 -8.14
C LYS A 79 -2.56 17.44 -9.37
N ASP A 80 -2.67 16.42 -10.21
CA ASP A 80 -1.86 16.26 -11.42
C ASP A 80 -0.35 16.41 -11.15
N GLY A 81 0.10 15.94 -9.97
CA GLY A 81 1.49 16.03 -9.50
C GLY A 81 1.91 17.40 -8.93
N LYS A 82 1.09 18.44 -9.02
CA LYS A 82 1.37 19.79 -8.50
C LYS A 82 0.79 19.96 -7.09
N ILE A 83 1.45 20.75 -6.25
CA ILE A 83 0.96 21.06 -4.90
C ILE A 83 -0.19 22.06 -5.00
N VAL A 84 -1.36 21.69 -4.50
CA VAL A 84 -2.53 22.58 -4.32
C VAL A 84 -2.63 23.09 -2.89
N VAL A 85 -2.37 22.20 -1.93
CA VAL A 85 -2.36 22.56 -0.49
C VAL A 85 -1.05 22.10 0.11
N GLU A 86 -0.41 23.00 0.85
CA GLU A 86 0.75 22.70 1.68
C GLU A 86 0.64 23.53 2.96
N ALA A 87 0.38 22.86 4.07
CA ALA A 87 0.21 23.49 5.39
C ALA A 87 0.96 22.70 6.47
N TYR A 88 1.52 23.43 7.42
CA TYR A 88 2.32 22.88 8.52
C TYR A 88 1.80 23.36 9.86
N PHE A 89 1.78 22.50 10.88
CA PHE A 89 1.15 22.76 12.16
C PHE A 89 1.99 22.28 13.34
N GLY A 90 1.81 22.90 14.47
CA GLY A 90 2.38 22.47 15.74
C GLY A 90 3.90 22.57 15.80
N LYS A 91 4.50 21.67 16.56
CA LYS A 91 5.93 21.67 16.88
C LYS A 91 6.60 20.37 16.46
N GLU A 92 7.92 20.44 16.26
CA GLU A 92 8.79 19.28 16.15
C GLU A 92 8.85 18.50 17.47
N PHE A 93 9.55 17.36 17.48
CA PHE A 93 9.74 16.51 18.68
C PHE A 93 10.37 17.26 19.86
N ASN A 94 11.17 18.31 19.62
CA ASN A 94 11.77 19.11 20.66
C ASN A 94 10.77 20.01 21.42
N GLY A 95 9.52 20.11 20.94
CA GLY A 95 8.44 20.91 21.54
C GLY A 95 8.59 22.43 21.41
N THR A 96 9.66 22.92 20.83
CA THR A 96 9.99 24.36 20.74
C THR A 96 9.97 24.89 19.31
N THR A 97 10.59 24.18 18.36
CA THR A 97 10.65 24.58 16.95
C THR A 97 9.30 24.36 16.26
N ASN A 98 8.84 25.34 15.48
CA ASN A 98 7.63 25.17 14.66
C ASN A 98 7.89 24.15 13.56
N PHE A 99 6.91 23.25 13.37
CA PHE A 99 6.96 22.28 12.27
C PHE A 99 6.90 23.01 10.93
N ASN A 100 7.72 22.58 9.96
CA ASN A 100 7.87 23.26 8.66
C ASN A 100 8.27 22.26 7.57
N VAL A 101 8.50 22.75 6.35
CA VAL A 101 8.84 21.94 5.17
C VAL A 101 10.07 21.03 5.34
N ASN A 102 11.02 21.41 6.19
CA ASN A 102 12.25 20.65 6.45
C ASN A 102 12.13 19.72 7.66
N SER A 103 11.04 19.80 8.41
CA SER A 103 10.84 19.00 9.63
C SER A 103 10.55 17.55 9.28
N ASN A 104 11.32 16.62 9.89
CA ASN A 104 11.08 15.20 9.74
C ASN A 104 10.08 14.70 10.78
N TRP A 105 9.26 13.73 10.36
CA TRP A 105 8.30 13.04 11.20
C TRP A 105 8.26 11.55 10.88
N TYR A 106 7.81 10.74 11.83
CA TYR A 106 7.67 9.30 11.63
C TYR A 106 6.46 8.95 10.75
N TRP A 107 6.60 7.92 9.94
CA TRP A 107 5.51 7.42 9.10
C TRP A 107 4.60 6.42 9.83
N ALA A 108 5.02 5.95 11.00
CA ALA A 108 4.35 4.84 11.66
C ALA A 108 4.08 3.68 10.68
N SER A 109 2.88 3.09 10.72
CA SER A 109 2.53 1.98 9.82
C SER A 109 2.33 2.37 8.35
N ALA A 110 2.28 3.67 8.01
CA ALA A 110 2.30 4.07 6.60
C ALA A 110 3.61 3.64 5.91
N GLY A 111 4.70 3.51 6.66
CA GLY A 111 5.98 2.95 6.19
C GLY A 111 5.90 1.50 5.70
N LYS A 112 4.86 0.73 6.08
CA LYS A 112 4.65 -0.64 5.59
C LYS A 112 4.48 -0.71 4.06
N THR A 113 3.79 0.27 3.48
CA THR A 113 3.64 0.36 2.03
C THR A 113 4.97 0.67 1.35
N LEU A 114 5.86 1.44 2.01
CA LEU A 114 7.23 1.65 1.53
C LEU A 114 8.04 0.34 1.58
N THR A 115 7.99 -0.42 2.68
CA THR A 115 8.63 -1.75 2.76
C THR A 115 8.10 -2.69 1.67
N SER A 116 6.77 -2.69 1.42
CA SER A 116 6.21 -3.47 0.30
C SER A 116 6.79 -3.06 -1.05
N THR A 117 6.96 -1.76 -1.28
CA THR A 117 7.60 -1.24 -2.49
C THR A 117 9.04 -1.75 -2.63
N LEU A 118 9.83 -1.73 -1.53
CA LEU A 118 11.20 -2.25 -1.52
C LEU A 118 11.26 -3.75 -1.82
N VAL A 119 10.32 -4.54 -1.30
CA VAL A 119 10.19 -5.97 -1.66
C VAL A 119 9.90 -6.12 -3.16
N GLY A 120 9.03 -5.28 -3.73
CA GLY A 120 8.75 -5.30 -5.17
C GLY A 120 9.97 -4.95 -6.03
N LEU A 121 10.80 -4.03 -5.57
CA LEU A 121 12.08 -3.71 -6.22
C LEU A 121 13.07 -4.89 -6.13
N ALA A 122 13.12 -5.57 -4.99
CA ALA A 122 13.95 -6.77 -4.81
C ALA A 122 13.49 -7.93 -5.71
N VAL A 123 12.19 -8.08 -5.91
CA VAL A 123 11.64 -9.05 -6.89
C VAL A 123 12.06 -8.68 -8.31
N LYS A 124 11.93 -7.41 -8.70
CA LYS A 124 12.36 -6.91 -10.02
C LYS A 124 13.84 -7.15 -10.28
N GLU A 125 14.67 -6.98 -9.26
CA GLU A 125 16.12 -7.18 -9.31
C GLU A 125 16.55 -8.65 -9.16
N ASN A 126 15.60 -9.57 -9.02
CA ASN A 126 15.82 -11.02 -8.81
C ASN A 126 16.63 -11.35 -7.54
N TYR A 127 16.56 -10.53 -6.51
CA TYR A 127 17.13 -10.83 -5.19
C TYR A 127 16.26 -11.81 -4.40
N LEU A 128 14.95 -11.81 -4.63
CA LEU A 128 14.00 -12.72 -3.99
C LEU A 128 12.77 -12.94 -4.87
N ALA A 129 12.03 -14.02 -4.60
CA ALA A 129 10.70 -14.25 -5.13
C ALA A 129 9.66 -14.23 -3.99
N LEU A 130 8.43 -13.83 -4.29
CA LEU A 130 7.36 -13.79 -3.29
C LEU A 130 7.02 -15.18 -2.71
N SER A 131 7.26 -16.24 -3.47
CA SER A 131 7.09 -17.64 -3.05
C SER A 131 8.22 -18.18 -2.19
N ASP A 132 9.34 -17.48 -2.07
CA ASP A 132 10.48 -17.94 -1.29
C ASP A 132 10.09 -18.05 0.18
N LYS A 133 10.63 -19.05 0.82
CA LYS A 133 10.42 -19.26 2.26
C LYS A 133 11.21 -18.20 3.03
N THR A 134 10.56 -17.56 3.99
CA THR A 134 11.21 -16.57 4.85
C THR A 134 12.49 -17.13 5.50
N SER A 135 12.51 -18.43 5.83
CA SER A 135 13.68 -19.11 6.41
C SER A 135 14.89 -19.20 5.46
N GLU A 136 14.74 -19.00 4.15
CA GLU A 136 15.87 -18.93 3.22
C GLU A 136 16.73 -17.68 3.47
N TYR A 137 16.12 -16.62 3.99
CA TYR A 137 16.78 -15.36 4.31
C TYR A 137 17.10 -15.21 5.79
N LEU A 138 16.21 -15.66 6.69
CA LEU A 138 16.40 -15.51 8.15
C LEU A 138 17.10 -16.69 8.81
N GLY A 139 17.28 -17.80 8.07
CA GLY A 139 17.76 -19.07 8.63
C GLY A 139 16.63 -19.87 9.30
N ASN A 140 16.91 -21.12 9.64
CA ASN A 140 15.96 -21.95 10.39
C ASN A 140 15.91 -21.56 11.87
N GLY A 141 14.73 -21.68 12.48
CA GLY A 141 14.52 -21.35 13.88
C GLY A 141 14.33 -19.84 14.13
N TRP A 142 13.93 -19.09 13.10
CA TRP A 142 13.57 -17.67 13.24
C TRP A 142 12.23 -17.49 13.96
N THR A 143 11.46 -18.57 14.13
CA THR A 143 10.23 -18.64 14.94
C THR A 143 10.33 -19.72 16.01
N SER A 144 9.33 -19.83 16.90
CA SER A 144 9.18 -20.95 17.83
C SER A 144 8.35 -22.10 17.24
N LEU A 145 8.02 -22.06 15.96
CA LEU A 145 7.23 -23.08 15.28
C LEU A 145 8.04 -24.37 15.06
N THR A 146 7.33 -25.46 14.74
CA THR A 146 8.01 -26.63 14.17
C THR A 146 8.68 -26.24 12.86
N ALA A 147 9.80 -26.90 12.50
CA ALA A 147 10.46 -26.63 11.24
C ALA A 147 9.52 -26.78 10.03
N THR A 148 8.57 -27.74 10.10
CA THR A 148 7.57 -27.96 9.04
C THR A 148 6.61 -26.79 8.88
N ASP A 149 6.19 -26.15 9.99
CA ASP A 149 5.27 -25.02 9.92
C ASP A 149 5.99 -23.70 9.59
N GLU A 150 7.19 -23.51 10.14
CA GLU A 150 8.04 -22.36 9.82
C GLU A 150 8.33 -22.28 8.31
N GLN A 151 8.66 -23.41 7.68
CA GLN A 151 8.94 -23.47 6.25
C GLN A 151 7.72 -23.23 5.35
N LYS A 152 6.51 -23.14 5.89
CA LYS A 152 5.33 -22.74 5.11
C LYS A 152 5.18 -21.23 5.01
N ILE A 153 5.90 -20.47 5.84
CA ILE A 153 5.82 -19.00 5.83
C ILE A 153 6.71 -18.46 4.71
N THR A 154 6.07 -17.78 3.75
CA THR A 154 6.75 -17.16 2.60
C THR A 154 6.82 -15.64 2.77
N VAL A 155 7.65 -14.98 1.96
CA VAL A 155 7.69 -13.52 1.83
C VAL A 155 6.29 -12.98 1.53
N LEU A 156 5.52 -13.65 0.66
CA LEU A 156 4.13 -13.28 0.35
C LEU A 156 3.24 -13.30 1.60
N ASN A 157 3.38 -14.29 2.49
CA ASN A 157 2.59 -14.34 3.71
C ASN A 157 2.87 -13.17 4.66
N GLN A 158 4.09 -12.66 4.70
CA GLN A 158 4.44 -11.47 5.47
C GLN A 158 3.82 -10.21 4.83
N LEU A 159 3.91 -10.04 3.51
CA LEU A 159 3.31 -8.92 2.77
C LEU A 159 1.78 -8.87 2.89
N THR A 160 1.13 -10.02 2.94
CA THR A 160 -0.34 -10.13 2.99
C THR A 160 -0.90 -10.23 4.40
N MET A 161 -0.04 -10.13 5.42
CA MET A 161 -0.42 -10.28 6.84
C MET A 161 -1.07 -11.64 7.14
N THR A 162 -0.58 -12.72 6.50
CA THR A 162 -1.10 -14.09 6.66
C THR A 162 -0.03 -15.08 7.10
N SER A 163 0.98 -14.63 7.84
CA SER A 163 2.06 -15.50 8.35
C SER A 163 1.56 -16.65 9.25
N GLY A 164 0.39 -16.47 9.86
CA GLY A 164 -0.16 -17.45 10.82
C GLY A 164 0.45 -17.36 12.22
N LEU A 165 1.35 -16.41 12.47
CA LEU A 165 1.93 -16.17 13.79
C LEU A 165 0.92 -15.49 14.73
N ASP A 166 1.07 -15.71 16.03
CA ASP A 166 0.15 -15.21 17.05
C ASP A 166 0.40 -13.73 17.35
N ASP A 167 -0.50 -12.87 16.86
CA ASP A 167 -0.55 -11.44 17.14
C ASP A 167 -1.10 -11.10 18.53
N GLY A 168 -1.58 -12.10 19.28
CA GLY A 168 -2.09 -11.95 20.64
C GLY A 168 -1.03 -12.15 21.74
N VAL A 169 0.24 -12.31 21.39
CA VAL A 169 1.34 -12.37 22.38
C VAL A 169 1.50 -11.03 23.11
N ALA A 170 2.09 -11.06 24.31
CA ALA A 170 2.19 -9.88 25.16
C ALA A 170 2.91 -8.68 24.50
N ASN A 171 3.89 -8.94 23.63
CA ASN A 171 4.54 -7.94 22.79
C ASN A 171 4.48 -8.39 21.33
N SER A 172 3.48 -7.91 20.59
CA SER A 172 3.28 -8.23 19.18
C SER A 172 4.29 -7.58 18.24
N ASP A 173 5.15 -6.72 18.75
CA ASP A 173 6.25 -6.09 17.99
C ASP A 173 7.57 -6.89 18.13
N CYS A 174 7.67 -7.78 19.11
CA CYS A 174 8.87 -8.55 19.40
C CYS A 174 9.23 -9.52 18.27
N THR A 175 10.43 -9.34 17.70
CA THR A 175 10.95 -10.14 16.57
C THR A 175 11.80 -11.34 16.98
N LEU A 176 11.96 -11.59 18.29
CA LEU A 176 12.68 -12.77 18.78
C LEU A 176 11.88 -14.06 18.49
N PRO A 177 12.55 -15.19 18.22
CA PRO A 177 11.86 -16.46 17.95
C PRO A 177 10.83 -16.86 19.01
N SER A 178 11.10 -16.61 20.29
CA SER A 178 10.20 -16.94 21.41
C SER A 178 8.87 -16.16 21.38
N CYS A 179 8.84 -15.00 20.72
CA CYS A 179 7.63 -14.18 20.55
C CYS A 179 6.83 -14.60 19.31
N LEU A 180 7.47 -15.24 18.34
CA LEU A 180 6.88 -15.62 17.04
C LEU A 180 6.25 -17.01 17.15
N GLN A 181 5.09 -17.09 17.82
CA GLN A 181 4.41 -18.32 18.19
C GLN A 181 3.38 -18.73 17.13
N PHE A 182 3.07 -20.04 17.06
CA PHE A 182 2.07 -20.57 16.15
C PHE A 182 0.64 -20.18 16.59
N LYS A 183 -0.16 -19.71 15.65
CA LYS A 183 -1.59 -19.47 15.81
C LYS A 183 -2.44 -20.22 14.76
N ALA A 184 -1.98 -20.22 13.51
CA ALA A 184 -2.65 -20.83 12.39
C ALA A 184 -1.64 -21.23 11.32
N VAL A 185 -2.04 -22.07 10.38
CA VAL A 185 -1.22 -22.37 9.21
C VAL A 185 -1.05 -21.09 8.37
N ALA A 186 0.15 -20.85 7.86
CA ALA A 186 0.42 -19.72 6.97
C ALA A 186 -0.59 -19.68 5.81
N GLY A 187 -1.11 -18.49 5.49
CA GLY A 187 -2.13 -18.29 4.46
C GLY A 187 -3.58 -18.48 4.92
N THR A 188 -3.84 -19.02 6.12
CA THR A 188 -5.22 -19.35 6.55
C THR A 188 -5.85 -18.34 7.53
N ARG A 189 -5.07 -17.40 8.05
CA ARG A 189 -5.53 -16.36 8.98
C ARG A 189 -4.88 -15.02 8.63
N TRP A 190 -5.70 -13.98 8.50
CA TRP A 190 -5.21 -12.61 8.41
C TRP A 190 -5.07 -12.02 9.81
N ALA A 191 -3.92 -11.45 10.12
CA ALA A 191 -3.68 -10.70 11.36
C ALA A 191 -2.70 -9.57 11.10
N TYR A 192 -3.10 -8.35 11.46
CA TYR A 192 -2.20 -7.19 11.38
C TYR A 192 -1.12 -7.31 12.47
N HIS A 193 -0.01 -7.94 12.14
CA HIS A 193 1.04 -8.32 13.07
C HIS A 193 2.36 -7.63 12.71
N ASN A 194 2.88 -6.79 13.59
CA ASN A 194 4.06 -5.98 13.30
C ASN A 194 5.34 -6.82 13.20
N ALA A 195 5.56 -7.78 14.09
CA ALA A 195 6.82 -8.52 14.15
C ALA A 195 7.20 -9.21 12.82
N PRO A 196 6.33 -10.04 12.17
CA PRO A 196 6.69 -10.64 10.88
C PRO A 196 6.85 -9.60 9.76
N TYR A 197 6.12 -8.48 9.83
CA TYR A 197 6.33 -7.35 8.91
C TYR A 197 7.74 -6.76 9.09
N THR A 198 8.14 -6.43 10.32
CA THR A 198 9.45 -5.84 10.63
C THR A 198 10.60 -6.73 10.17
N LEU A 199 10.42 -8.06 10.22
CA LEU A 199 11.42 -9.01 9.73
C LEU A 199 11.61 -8.99 8.21
N LEU A 200 10.71 -8.39 7.43
CA LEU A 200 10.96 -8.14 5.99
C LEU A 200 12.17 -7.24 5.75
N ASP A 201 12.47 -6.34 6.69
CA ASP A 201 13.68 -5.52 6.60
C ASP A 201 14.93 -6.40 6.56
N LYS A 202 14.99 -7.42 7.45
CA LYS A 202 16.11 -8.36 7.48
C LYS A 202 16.11 -9.31 6.27
N VAL A 203 14.94 -9.69 5.78
CA VAL A 203 14.81 -10.45 4.52
C VAL A 203 15.43 -9.64 3.37
N LEU A 204 15.09 -8.35 3.24
CA LEU A 204 15.64 -7.46 2.22
C LEU A 204 17.16 -7.30 2.35
N GLU A 205 17.67 -7.09 3.57
CA GLU A 205 19.11 -6.98 3.82
C GLU A 205 19.86 -8.25 3.40
N ASN A 206 19.36 -9.42 3.81
CA ASN A 206 20.01 -10.68 3.51
C ASN A 206 19.88 -11.07 2.02
N ALA A 207 18.76 -10.74 1.38
CA ALA A 207 18.55 -10.98 -0.05
C ALA A 207 19.42 -10.08 -0.93
N SER A 208 19.51 -8.79 -0.61
CA SER A 208 20.26 -7.81 -1.40
C SER A 208 21.76 -7.74 -1.04
N GLY A 209 22.15 -8.22 0.14
CA GLY A 209 23.49 -8.04 0.71
C GLY A 209 23.79 -6.60 1.15
N LYS A 210 22.78 -5.73 1.26
CA LYS A 210 22.90 -4.31 1.59
C LYS A 210 22.14 -4.00 2.88
N ASN A 211 22.63 -3.01 3.65
CA ASN A 211 21.82 -2.43 4.72
C ASN A 211 20.54 -1.81 4.15
N LEU A 212 19.42 -1.91 4.87
CA LEU A 212 18.10 -1.47 4.41
C LEU A 212 18.09 -0.01 3.92
N ASN A 213 18.69 0.92 4.65
CA ASN A 213 18.75 2.33 4.25
C ASN A 213 19.60 2.54 2.99
N THR A 214 20.68 1.78 2.82
CA THR A 214 21.48 1.79 1.60
C THR A 214 20.67 1.26 0.42
N TYR A 215 19.96 0.13 0.62
CA TYR A 215 19.10 -0.44 -0.42
C TYR A 215 17.99 0.52 -0.83
N LEU A 216 17.27 1.11 0.14
CA LEU A 216 16.26 2.13 -0.10
C LEU A 216 16.81 3.33 -0.90
N ASN A 217 17.97 3.86 -0.48
CA ASN A 217 18.56 5.02 -1.12
C ASN A 217 18.88 4.74 -2.59
N GLU A 218 19.57 3.65 -2.88
CA GLU A 218 20.02 3.30 -4.24
C GLU A 218 18.85 2.94 -5.16
N THR A 219 17.83 2.26 -4.64
CA THR A 219 16.74 1.71 -5.47
C THR A 219 15.56 2.64 -5.64
N LEU A 220 15.30 3.54 -4.67
CA LEU A 220 14.13 4.41 -4.69
C LEU A 220 14.44 5.88 -4.44
N GLU A 221 15.16 6.24 -3.35
CA GLU A 221 15.31 7.64 -2.95
C GLU A 221 15.99 8.47 -4.03
N LEU A 222 17.10 8.01 -4.59
CA LEU A 222 17.82 8.69 -5.67
C LEU A 222 16.99 8.79 -6.96
N LYS A 223 15.99 7.94 -7.15
CA LYS A 223 15.18 7.90 -8.37
C LYS A 223 13.98 8.82 -8.35
N ILE A 224 13.40 9.06 -7.16
CA ILE A 224 12.21 9.90 -7.02
C ILE A 224 12.45 11.18 -6.21
N GLY A 225 13.69 11.40 -5.75
CA GLY A 225 14.05 12.53 -4.88
C GLY A 225 13.43 12.44 -3.49
N LEU A 226 13.13 11.23 -3.02
CA LEU A 226 12.71 10.95 -1.65
C LEU A 226 13.94 11.10 -0.74
N THR A 227 13.74 11.61 0.46
CA THR A 227 14.81 11.72 1.48
C THR A 227 14.25 11.30 2.83
N GLY A 228 14.94 10.40 3.50
CA GLY A 228 14.54 9.91 4.81
C GLY A 228 15.43 8.77 5.27
N GLN A 229 14.99 8.06 6.30
CA GLN A 229 15.68 6.86 6.77
C GLN A 229 14.78 6.02 7.67
N PHE A 230 15.01 4.72 7.67
CA PHE A 230 14.51 3.84 8.70
C PHE A 230 15.34 4.00 9.98
N ILE A 231 14.66 4.15 11.11
CA ILE A 231 15.26 4.28 12.44
C ILE A 231 14.65 3.23 13.35
N GLN A 232 15.51 2.42 13.99
CA GLN A 232 15.08 1.43 14.98
C GLN A 232 14.42 2.15 16.16
N THR A 233 13.18 1.77 16.45
CA THR A 233 12.37 2.33 17.53
C THR A 233 11.74 1.19 18.32
N GLY A 234 12.38 0.81 19.43
CA GLY A 234 12.05 -0.43 20.13
C GLY A 234 12.27 -1.65 19.24
N ASP A 235 11.28 -2.53 19.15
CA ASP A 235 11.33 -3.71 18.27
C ASP A 235 10.99 -3.39 16.80
N ASN A 236 10.44 -2.18 16.51
CA ASN A 236 10.07 -1.76 15.17
C ASN A 236 11.19 -0.94 14.50
N ASN A 237 11.20 -0.97 13.18
CA ASN A 237 12.00 -0.09 12.35
C ASN A 237 11.06 0.87 11.62
N VAL A 238 11.15 2.16 11.91
CA VAL A 238 10.17 3.17 11.48
C VAL A 238 10.83 4.15 10.53
N TYR A 239 10.19 4.41 9.39
CA TYR A 239 10.68 5.39 8.43
C TYR A 239 10.36 6.82 8.89
N TYR A 240 11.33 7.72 8.75
CA TYR A 240 11.24 9.15 9.06
C TYR A 240 11.61 9.95 7.83
N SER A 241 10.78 10.94 7.49
CA SER A 241 11.06 11.90 6.42
C SER A 241 10.31 13.20 6.63
N ASN A 242 10.58 14.19 5.78
CA ASN A 242 9.74 15.37 5.68
C ASN A 242 8.44 15.07 4.90
N ALA A 243 7.46 15.98 5.00
CA ALA A 243 6.16 15.79 4.37
C ALA A 243 6.20 15.78 2.82
N ARG A 244 7.11 16.54 2.20
CA ARG A 244 7.29 16.52 0.74
C ARG A 244 7.86 15.20 0.25
N SER A 245 8.73 14.54 1.02
CA SER A 245 9.19 13.18 0.74
C SER A 245 8.04 12.19 0.76
N MET A 246 7.14 12.27 1.76
CA MET A 246 5.92 11.46 1.79
C MET A 246 5.02 11.71 0.57
N ALA A 247 4.88 12.97 0.16
CA ALA A 247 4.10 13.35 -1.03
C ALA A 247 4.76 12.82 -2.33
N ARG A 248 6.10 12.78 -2.45
CA ARG A 248 6.81 12.15 -3.57
C ARG A 248 6.50 10.66 -3.66
N PHE A 249 6.50 9.98 -2.53
CA PHE A 249 6.11 8.56 -2.49
C PHE A 249 4.64 8.36 -2.89
N GLY A 250 3.74 9.22 -2.42
CA GLY A 250 2.34 9.22 -2.85
C GLY A 250 2.18 9.45 -4.35
N LEU A 251 2.92 10.40 -4.93
CA LEU A 251 2.93 10.66 -6.38
C LEU A 251 3.49 9.46 -7.18
N PHE A 252 4.56 8.83 -6.70
CA PHE A 252 5.12 7.62 -7.27
C PHE A 252 4.09 6.46 -7.31
N LEU A 253 3.33 6.29 -6.22
CA LEU A 253 2.26 5.29 -6.18
C LEU A 253 1.09 5.66 -7.10
N LEU A 254 0.70 6.95 -7.16
CA LEU A 254 -0.32 7.44 -8.08
C LEU A 254 0.06 7.16 -9.54
N ALA A 255 1.35 7.31 -9.85
CA ALA A 255 1.92 7.01 -11.17
C ALA A 255 2.22 5.52 -11.39
N LYS A 256 1.64 4.62 -10.59
CA LYS A 256 1.78 3.16 -10.70
C LYS A 256 3.24 2.68 -10.72
N GLY A 257 4.07 3.28 -9.86
CA GLY A 257 5.48 2.92 -9.76
C GLY A 257 6.38 3.50 -10.85
N LYS A 258 5.92 4.54 -11.55
CA LYS A 258 6.71 5.33 -12.50
C LYS A 258 7.20 6.63 -11.87
N TRP A 259 8.33 7.13 -12.36
CA TRP A 259 8.77 8.50 -12.17
C TRP A 259 9.22 9.08 -13.49
N ASN A 260 8.59 10.13 -13.95
CA ASN A 260 8.66 10.57 -15.34
C ASN A 260 8.39 9.37 -16.29
N ASN A 261 9.33 9.07 -17.19
CA ASN A 261 9.21 7.97 -18.16
C ASN A 261 9.87 6.67 -17.68
N GLU A 262 10.39 6.60 -16.43
CA GLU A 262 11.05 5.40 -15.91
C GLU A 262 10.07 4.54 -15.11
N GLN A 263 9.86 3.29 -15.50
CA GLN A 263 9.15 2.29 -14.70
C GLN A 263 10.10 1.74 -13.64
N ILE A 264 10.03 2.29 -12.43
CA ILE A 264 10.91 1.92 -11.31
C ILE A 264 10.40 0.64 -10.64
N LEU A 265 9.14 0.59 -10.22
CA LEU A 265 8.49 -0.60 -9.69
C LEU A 265 7.75 -1.32 -10.84
N ASP A 266 7.85 -2.65 -10.90
CA ASP A 266 7.11 -3.44 -11.89
C ASP A 266 5.60 -3.22 -11.78
N GLU A 267 4.93 -3.02 -12.92
CA GLU A 267 3.50 -2.71 -12.96
C GLU A 267 2.64 -3.89 -12.49
N THR A 268 3.06 -5.12 -12.78
CA THR A 268 2.38 -6.34 -12.32
C THR A 268 2.45 -6.46 -10.80
N TYR A 269 3.63 -6.15 -10.22
CA TYR A 269 3.78 -6.11 -8.78
C TYR A 269 2.93 -4.99 -8.16
N PHE A 270 2.97 -3.76 -8.73
CA PHE A 270 2.15 -2.64 -8.27
C PHE A 270 0.66 -3.01 -8.29
N THR A 271 0.19 -3.63 -9.38
CA THR A 271 -1.19 -4.09 -9.50
C THR A 271 -1.55 -5.08 -8.38
N SER A 272 -0.68 -6.05 -8.11
CA SER A 272 -0.89 -7.01 -7.01
C SER A 272 -0.87 -6.35 -5.64
N MET A 273 0.01 -5.36 -5.42
CA MET A 273 0.14 -4.59 -4.19
C MET A 273 -1.12 -3.78 -3.88
N THR A 274 -1.77 -3.24 -4.91
CA THR A 274 -2.94 -2.36 -4.80
C THR A 274 -4.27 -3.05 -5.11
N ASN A 275 -4.30 -4.38 -5.13
CA ASN A 275 -5.50 -5.20 -5.24
C ASN A 275 -5.61 -6.18 -4.07
N THR A 276 -6.81 -6.74 -3.88
CA THR A 276 -7.07 -7.75 -2.85
C THR A 276 -6.08 -8.91 -3.00
N SER A 277 -5.31 -9.17 -1.96
CA SER A 277 -4.21 -10.16 -1.98
C SER A 277 -4.62 -11.55 -1.47
N GLN A 278 -5.75 -11.66 -0.78
CA GLN A 278 -6.25 -12.89 -0.18
C GLN A 278 -7.74 -12.74 0.21
N ASN A 279 -8.46 -13.83 0.41
CA ASN A 279 -9.91 -13.84 0.60
C ASN A 279 -10.38 -13.67 2.07
N ILE A 280 -9.48 -13.32 3.00
CA ILE A 280 -9.78 -13.22 4.44
C ILE A 280 -10.04 -11.76 4.85
N ASN A 281 -9.25 -10.81 4.32
CA ASN A 281 -9.46 -9.37 4.43
C ASN A 281 -9.40 -8.75 3.03
N LEU A 282 -10.56 -8.54 2.43
CA LEU A 282 -10.64 -8.05 1.05
C LEU A 282 -10.04 -6.66 0.85
N SER A 283 -10.01 -5.85 1.90
CA SER A 283 -9.48 -4.49 1.90
C SER A 283 -7.98 -4.40 2.19
N TYR A 284 -7.21 -5.47 1.89
CA TYR A 284 -5.77 -5.49 2.12
C TYR A 284 -5.00 -6.12 0.96
N GLY A 285 -4.09 -5.34 0.39
CA GLY A 285 -3.14 -5.75 -0.63
C GLY A 285 -1.80 -6.18 0.00
N TYR A 286 -0.68 -5.87 -0.64
CA TYR A 286 0.65 -6.07 -0.05
C TYR A 286 0.98 -4.88 0.85
N LEU A 287 0.76 -5.03 2.15
CA LEU A 287 0.97 -3.99 3.17
C LEU A 287 0.30 -2.64 2.83
N THR A 288 -0.78 -2.68 2.07
CA THR A 288 -1.51 -1.51 1.55
C THR A 288 -3.00 -1.69 1.81
N TRP A 289 -3.65 -0.66 2.33
CA TRP A 289 -5.08 -0.62 2.56
C TRP A 289 -5.84 -0.28 1.28
N LEU A 290 -6.96 -0.96 1.05
CA LEU A 290 -7.80 -0.83 -0.14
C LEU A 290 -9.19 -0.37 0.24
N ASN A 291 -9.74 0.55 -0.52
CA ASN A 291 -11.13 0.99 -0.40
C ASN A 291 -12.05 0.26 -1.39
N GLY A 292 -13.36 0.54 -1.35
CA GLY A 292 -14.34 0.03 -2.29
C GLY A 292 -14.61 -1.47 -2.25
N LYS A 293 -14.12 -2.18 -1.25
CA LYS A 293 -14.36 -3.62 -1.08
C LYS A 293 -15.61 -3.87 -0.25
N SER A 294 -16.19 -5.08 -0.37
CA SER A 294 -17.42 -5.46 0.33
C SER A 294 -17.24 -5.71 1.82
N GLY A 295 -16.00 -5.78 2.31
CA GLY A 295 -15.70 -5.97 3.73
C GLY A 295 -14.23 -5.81 4.05
N TYR A 296 -13.96 -5.59 5.34
CA TYR A 296 -12.60 -5.40 5.85
C TYR A 296 -12.45 -5.94 7.27
N ARG A 297 -11.20 -6.14 7.68
CA ARG A 297 -10.78 -6.38 9.07
C ARG A 297 -9.87 -5.26 9.53
N ILE A 298 -9.83 -5.03 10.83
CA ILE A 298 -8.98 -4.02 11.46
C ILE A 298 -7.88 -4.68 12.33
N PRO A 299 -6.79 -3.96 12.63
CA PRO A 299 -5.77 -4.45 13.56
C PRO A 299 -6.37 -4.90 14.90
N GLY A 300 -5.87 -6.02 15.44
CA GLY A 300 -6.30 -6.57 16.74
C GLY A 300 -7.69 -7.23 16.74
N SER A 301 -8.37 -7.35 15.58
CA SER A 301 -9.70 -7.95 15.49
C SER A 301 -9.79 -9.01 14.40
N GLN A 302 -10.52 -10.09 14.67
CA GLN A 302 -10.88 -11.10 13.68
C GLN A 302 -12.32 -10.92 13.14
N LEU A 303 -13.02 -9.88 13.56
CA LEU A 303 -14.36 -9.56 13.07
C LEU A 303 -14.28 -9.03 11.63
N ASN A 304 -15.22 -9.46 10.79
CA ASN A 304 -15.44 -8.88 9.47
C ASN A 304 -16.42 -7.71 9.60
N PHE A 305 -16.00 -6.54 9.14
CA PHE A 305 -16.85 -5.37 8.99
C PHE A 305 -17.32 -5.29 7.55
N SER A 306 -18.61 -4.97 7.35
CA SER A 306 -19.20 -4.84 6.01
C SER A 306 -18.90 -3.48 5.40
N GLY A 307 -18.72 -3.44 4.07
CA GLY A 307 -18.53 -2.23 3.30
C GLY A 307 -17.07 -1.75 3.21
N SER A 308 -16.91 -0.53 2.75
CA SER A 308 -15.60 0.09 2.49
C SER A 308 -14.94 0.58 3.78
N VAL A 309 -13.60 0.55 3.83
CA VAL A 309 -12.81 1.11 4.94
C VAL A 309 -13.12 2.59 5.14
N THR A 310 -13.28 3.33 4.03
CA THR A 310 -13.59 4.76 4.01
C THR A 310 -14.79 4.99 3.08
N PRO A 311 -16.04 4.91 3.59
CA PRO A 311 -17.24 4.91 2.75
C PRO A 311 -17.43 6.15 1.87
N ASN A 312 -16.92 7.31 2.30
CA ASN A 312 -17.05 8.58 1.60
C ASN A 312 -15.88 8.89 0.65
N ALA A 313 -14.91 8.00 0.56
CA ALA A 313 -13.79 8.13 -0.38
C ALA A 313 -14.05 7.34 -1.68
N PRO A 314 -13.37 7.68 -2.79
CA PRO A 314 -13.47 6.92 -4.04
C PRO A 314 -13.21 5.42 -3.81
N THR A 315 -13.93 4.58 -4.57
CA THR A 315 -13.86 3.12 -4.40
C THR A 315 -12.54 2.52 -4.86
N ASP A 316 -11.82 3.20 -5.73
CA ASP A 316 -10.50 2.84 -6.24
C ASP A 316 -9.34 3.39 -5.39
N MET A 317 -9.65 4.11 -4.29
CA MET A 317 -8.64 4.63 -3.38
C MET A 317 -7.87 3.46 -2.72
N PHE A 318 -6.57 3.58 -2.68
CA PHE A 318 -5.71 2.80 -1.79
C PHE A 318 -4.90 3.75 -0.90
N ALA A 319 -4.44 3.25 0.24
CA ALA A 319 -3.80 4.11 1.23
C ALA A 319 -2.70 3.40 2.02
N ALA A 320 -1.65 4.14 2.30
CA ALA A 320 -0.70 3.84 3.35
C ALA A 320 -1.21 4.52 4.63
N ILE A 321 -1.61 3.73 5.64
CA ILE A 321 -2.23 4.26 6.86
C ILE A 321 -1.36 3.95 8.06
N GLY A 322 -1.08 4.98 8.86
CA GLY A 322 -0.30 4.87 10.08
C GLY A 322 -1.06 5.33 11.32
N LYS A 323 -0.55 4.94 12.50
CA LYS A 323 -1.06 5.40 13.79
C LYS A 323 -0.94 6.94 13.88
N ASN A 324 -1.89 7.56 14.54
CA ASN A 324 -1.98 9.02 14.74
C ASN A 324 -2.21 9.82 13.44
N GLY A 325 -2.85 9.21 12.43
CA GLY A 325 -3.23 9.91 11.20
C GLY A 325 -2.10 10.08 10.18
N GLN A 326 -1.10 9.20 10.26
CA GLN A 326 -0.08 9.13 9.21
C GLN A 326 -0.61 8.44 7.96
#